data_38ea438ede8e4164f2dbe281d7552191
#
_entry.id   38ea438ede8e4164f2dbe281d7552191
#
_cell.length_a   1.000
_cell.length_b   1.000
_cell.length_c   1.000
_cell.angle_alpha   90.00
_cell.angle_beta   90.00
_cell.angle_gamma   90.00
#
_symmetry.space_group_name_H-M   'P 1'
#
loop_
_entity.id
_entity.type
_entity.pdbx_description
1 polymer ?
#
loop_
_entity_poly.entity_id
_entity_poly.type
_entity_poly.pdbx_seq_one_letter_code
_entity_poly.pdbx_strand_id
1 'polypeptide(L)'
;AMGALQSLEIYPRVAFEESNNDILTISRLDRENNVENTFVYSYKAIINEGEPAENYVLSFDKIGKPYALDIWTGKVSEINTYEVKDGRLNVSVSLAPGDQTMIILQLDDTTEGLHAISTTADNVVTVSDGLGIQAEQSGSYQTVLNDGTETTTEVIVPEPISLETWNITVQDWDEGKKVINTEEKFGHTTTEVYYETKKTDLVFENSPLLPWKDLPATDEQLSQLSGNAPSMSNVSGVGTYTTTFTLPEEWNENNG
;
A
#
# COMPACT_ATOMS: atom_id res chain seq x y z
N ALA A 1 6.24 -34.10 -8.24
CA ALA A 1 7.42 -33.20 -8.42
C ALA A 1 8.05 -32.83 -7.07
N MET A 2 7.28 -32.42 -6.05
CA MET A 2 7.81 -32.00 -4.74
C MET A 2 8.65 -33.09 -4.04
N GLY A 3 8.19 -34.33 -3.96
CA GLY A 3 8.95 -35.41 -3.33
C GLY A 3 10.31 -35.70 -3.96
N ALA A 4 10.46 -35.47 -5.28
CA ALA A 4 11.74 -35.63 -5.97
C ALA A 4 12.71 -34.47 -5.61
N LEU A 5 12.23 -33.25 -5.42
CA LEU A 5 13.06 -32.13 -4.99
C LEU A 5 13.51 -32.31 -3.54
N GLN A 6 12.60 -32.76 -2.66
CA GLN A 6 12.91 -33.05 -1.24
C GLN A 6 13.98 -34.16 -1.11
N SER A 7 13.93 -35.20 -1.98
CA SER A 7 14.96 -36.25 -1.97
C SER A 7 16.34 -35.77 -2.43
N LEU A 8 16.43 -34.61 -3.06
CA LEU A 8 17.64 -33.91 -3.44
C LEU A 8 18.02 -32.76 -2.49
N GLU A 9 17.33 -32.68 -1.34
CA GLU A 9 17.48 -31.60 -0.36
C GLU A 9 17.26 -30.20 -0.95
N ILE A 10 16.43 -30.10 -1.99
CA ILE A 10 16.03 -28.83 -2.60
C ILE A 10 14.71 -28.39 -1.98
N TYR A 11 14.76 -27.36 -1.19
CA TYR A 11 13.60 -26.75 -0.51
C TYR A 11 13.32 -25.36 -1.05
N PRO A 12 12.06 -24.89 -1.02
CA PRO A 12 11.74 -23.53 -1.37
C PRO A 12 12.39 -22.55 -0.38
N ARG A 13 12.86 -21.41 -0.88
CA ARG A 13 13.40 -20.33 -0.04
C ARG A 13 12.36 -19.79 0.93
N VAL A 14 11.14 -19.67 0.46
CA VAL A 14 9.98 -19.32 1.28
C VAL A 14 9.03 -20.50 1.25
N ALA A 15 8.68 -20.99 2.42
CA ALA A 15 7.66 -22.01 2.63
C ALA A 15 6.47 -21.37 3.37
N PHE A 16 5.36 -22.08 3.39
CA PHE A 16 4.18 -21.71 4.15
C PHE A 16 3.98 -22.74 5.25
N GLU A 17 3.49 -22.33 6.41
CA GLU A 17 3.21 -23.21 7.53
C GLU A 17 2.11 -24.22 7.17
N GLU A 18 1.11 -23.76 6.40
CA GLU A 18 0.09 -24.59 5.80
C GLU A 18 0.16 -24.53 4.27
N SER A 19 -0.34 -25.58 3.60
CA SER A 19 -0.43 -25.59 2.13
C SER A 19 -1.32 -24.44 1.67
N ASN A 20 -0.74 -23.48 0.98
CA ASN A 20 -1.43 -22.28 0.52
C ASN A 20 -1.31 -22.15 -1.00
N ASN A 21 -2.45 -21.93 -1.67
CA ASN A 21 -2.52 -21.69 -3.11
C ASN A 21 -2.83 -20.21 -3.44
N ASP A 22 -3.02 -19.38 -2.42
CA ASP A 22 -3.50 -18.01 -2.58
C ASP A 22 -2.36 -16.99 -2.57
N ILE A 23 -1.17 -17.40 -2.13
CA ILE A 23 0.00 -16.52 -2.06
C ILE A 23 1.09 -16.97 -3.04
N LEU A 24 1.57 -16.02 -3.82
CA LEU A 24 2.74 -16.17 -4.68
C LEU A 24 3.92 -15.42 -4.07
N THR A 25 5.09 -16.08 -4.04
CA THR A 25 6.34 -15.44 -3.59
C THR A 25 7.42 -15.55 -4.66
N ILE A 26 8.19 -14.47 -4.84
CA ILE A 26 9.37 -14.43 -5.70
C ILE A 26 10.52 -13.83 -4.90
N SER A 27 11.55 -14.65 -4.61
CA SER A 27 12.72 -14.22 -3.84
C SER A 27 13.93 -14.00 -4.73
N ARG A 28 14.70 -12.94 -4.44
CA ARG A 28 15.97 -12.63 -5.05
C ARG A 28 17.01 -12.28 -3.99
N LEU A 29 18.15 -12.96 -4.04
CA LEU A 29 19.28 -12.67 -3.18
C LEU A 29 20.20 -11.66 -3.87
N ASP A 30 20.36 -10.49 -3.27
CA ASP A 30 21.42 -9.54 -3.56
C ASP A 30 22.65 -9.93 -2.72
N ARG A 31 23.65 -10.52 -3.39
CA ARG A 31 24.86 -11.01 -2.72
C ARG A 31 25.85 -9.91 -2.38
N GLU A 32 25.77 -8.79 -3.08
CA GLU A 32 26.67 -7.65 -2.86
C GLU A 32 26.30 -6.93 -1.56
N ASN A 33 24.99 -6.74 -1.34
CA ASN A 33 24.46 -6.07 -0.15
C ASN A 33 24.00 -7.04 0.94
N ASN A 34 24.14 -8.35 0.71
CA ASN A 34 23.69 -9.42 1.61
C ASN A 34 22.22 -9.30 2.04
N VAL A 35 21.36 -9.01 1.06
CA VAL A 35 19.94 -8.77 1.25
C VAL A 35 19.13 -9.78 0.44
N GLU A 36 18.11 -10.39 1.05
CA GLU A 36 17.11 -11.16 0.33
C GLU A 36 15.81 -10.35 0.19
N ASN A 37 15.42 -10.08 -1.04
CA ASN A 37 14.18 -9.38 -1.37
C ASN A 37 13.15 -10.40 -1.80
N THR A 38 12.01 -10.44 -1.13
CA THR A 38 10.89 -11.34 -1.44
C THR A 38 9.64 -10.54 -1.72
N PHE A 39 9.20 -10.54 -2.98
CA PHE A 39 7.89 -10.04 -3.38
C PHE A 39 6.84 -11.07 -2.98
N VAL A 40 5.75 -10.61 -2.37
CA VAL A 40 4.63 -11.40 -1.89
C VAL A 40 3.36 -10.83 -2.48
N TYR A 41 2.55 -11.67 -3.10
CA TYR A 41 1.32 -11.28 -3.76
C TYR A 41 0.17 -12.21 -3.37
N SER A 42 -0.95 -11.64 -2.95
CA SER A 42 -2.19 -12.37 -2.72
C SER A 42 -2.87 -12.64 -4.06
N TYR A 43 -2.85 -13.89 -4.50
CA TYR A 43 -3.46 -14.34 -5.75
C TYR A 43 -4.93 -14.71 -5.59
N LYS A 44 -5.47 -14.52 -4.40
CA LYS A 44 -6.87 -14.80 -4.10
C LYS A 44 -7.78 -13.95 -5.00
N ALA A 45 -8.83 -14.56 -5.53
CA ALA A 45 -9.78 -13.85 -6.37
C ALA A 45 -10.54 -12.79 -5.56
N ILE A 46 -10.62 -11.57 -6.08
CA ILE A 46 -11.47 -10.51 -5.54
C ILE A 46 -12.90 -10.84 -5.93
N ILE A 47 -13.73 -11.25 -4.97
CA ILE A 47 -15.14 -11.57 -5.19
C ILE A 47 -16.01 -10.36 -4.87
N ASN A 48 -15.65 -9.62 -3.79
CA ASN A 48 -16.33 -8.40 -3.38
C ASN A 48 -15.29 -7.30 -3.08
N GLU A 49 -15.68 -6.04 -3.26
CA GLU A 49 -14.86 -4.93 -2.79
C GLU A 49 -14.80 -4.93 -1.24
N GLY A 50 -13.61 -4.67 -0.68
CA GLY A 50 -13.41 -4.56 0.77
C GLY A 50 -13.38 -5.91 1.49
N GLU A 51 -13.03 -7.01 0.82
CA GLU A 51 -12.74 -8.27 1.52
C GLU A 51 -11.60 -8.05 2.54
N PRO A 52 -11.74 -8.60 3.76
CA PRO A 52 -10.74 -8.42 4.80
C PRO A 52 -9.41 -9.08 4.42
N ALA A 53 -8.33 -8.52 4.93
CA ALA A 53 -7.01 -9.12 4.82
C ALA A 53 -6.96 -10.43 5.63
N GLU A 54 -6.20 -11.40 5.12
CA GLU A 54 -5.92 -12.66 5.79
C GLU A 54 -4.45 -12.71 6.21
N ASN A 55 -4.19 -13.38 7.33
CA ASN A 55 -2.84 -13.54 7.86
C ASN A 55 -2.17 -14.78 7.26
N TYR A 56 -0.96 -14.59 6.78
CA TYR A 56 -0.13 -15.66 6.23
C TYR A 56 1.22 -15.68 6.94
N VAL A 57 1.71 -16.88 7.28
CA VAL A 57 3.04 -17.04 7.84
C VAL A 57 3.99 -17.49 6.72
N LEU A 58 4.96 -16.65 6.43
CA LEU A 58 6.03 -16.91 5.48
C LEU A 58 7.24 -17.43 6.24
N SER A 59 7.69 -18.65 5.92
CA SER A 59 8.83 -19.31 6.55
C SER A 59 10.04 -19.27 5.61
N PHE A 60 11.02 -18.44 5.94
CA PHE A 60 12.24 -18.23 5.15
C PHE A 60 13.33 -19.23 5.54
N ASP A 61 14.11 -19.70 4.57
CA ASP A 61 15.27 -20.57 4.77
C ASP A 61 16.51 -19.82 5.28
N LYS A 62 16.43 -18.49 5.33
CA LYS A 62 17.47 -17.60 5.84
C LYS A 62 16.98 -16.82 7.04
N ILE A 63 17.89 -16.57 7.96
CA ILE A 63 17.67 -15.73 9.14
C ILE A 63 18.33 -14.39 8.89
N GLY A 64 17.60 -13.32 9.12
CA GLY A 64 18.03 -11.94 9.01
C GLY A 64 16.95 -11.02 9.58
N LYS A 65 17.27 -9.75 9.83
CA LYS A 65 16.27 -8.79 10.32
C LYS A 65 15.27 -8.49 9.21
N PRO A 66 13.97 -8.68 9.46
CA PRO A 66 12.95 -8.47 8.44
C PRO A 66 12.47 -7.02 8.40
N TYR A 67 12.23 -6.53 7.19
CA TYR A 67 11.65 -5.23 6.88
C TYR A 67 10.56 -5.38 5.84
N ALA A 68 9.57 -4.50 5.86
CA ALA A 68 8.59 -4.34 4.80
C ALA A 68 8.93 -3.13 3.94
N LEU A 69 8.85 -3.27 2.63
CA LEU A 69 8.97 -2.18 1.67
C LEU A 69 7.59 -1.89 1.07
N ASP A 70 7.11 -0.69 1.29
CA ASP A 70 5.99 -0.15 0.52
C ASP A 70 6.48 0.18 -0.88
N ILE A 71 6.03 -0.59 -1.86
CA ILE A 71 6.47 -0.49 -3.26
C ILE A 71 5.98 0.79 -3.96
N TRP A 72 4.97 1.47 -3.41
CA TRP A 72 4.41 2.70 -3.97
C TRP A 72 5.16 3.94 -3.50
N THR A 73 5.51 3.99 -2.23
CA THR A 73 6.18 5.13 -1.60
C THR A 73 7.69 4.95 -1.48
N GLY A 74 8.19 3.72 -1.58
CA GLY A 74 9.58 3.36 -1.31
C GLY A 74 9.95 3.38 0.18
N LYS A 75 8.97 3.53 1.07
CA LYS A 75 9.21 3.53 2.52
C LYS A 75 9.57 2.13 3.00
N VAL A 76 10.66 2.02 3.74
CA VAL A 76 11.07 0.81 4.43
C VAL A 76 10.71 0.93 5.91
N SER A 77 10.05 -0.08 6.45
CA SER A 77 9.65 -0.16 7.87
C SER A 77 10.13 -1.47 8.48
N GLU A 78 10.52 -1.46 9.75
CA GLU A 78 10.87 -2.68 10.47
C GLU A 78 9.63 -3.56 10.65
N ILE A 79 9.81 -4.88 10.49
CA ILE A 79 8.81 -5.86 10.90
C ILE A 79 9.22 -6.32 12.30
N ASN A 80 8.41 -6.00 13.29
CA ASN A 80 8.69 -6.34 14.69
C ASN A 80 7.92 -7.57 15.18
N THR A 81 7.19 -8.27 14.30
CA THR A 81 6.49 -9.51 14.62
C THR A 81 7.04 -10.63 13.75
N TYR A 82 7.90 -11.47 14.34
CA TYR A 82 8.50 -12.64 13.69
C TYR A 82 9.00 -13.64 14.72
N GLU A 83 9.22 -14.88 14.31
CA GLU A 83 9.76 -15.95 15.15
C GLU A 83 10.91 -16.67 14.41
N VAL A 84 12.00 -16.94 15.12
CA VAL A 84 13.05 -17.85 14.65
C VAL A 84 12.81 -19.22 15.27
N LYS A 85 12.40 -20.17 14.44
CA LYS A 85 12.05 -21.54 14.88
C LYS A 85 12.62 -22.57 13.92
N ASP A 86 13.22 -23.62 14.46
CA ASP A 86 13.79 -24.75 13.69
C ASP A 86 14.77 -24.30 12.59
N GLY A 87 15.53 -23.22 12.83
CA GLY A 87 16.51 -22.66 11.89
C GLY A 87 15.89 -21.89 10.74
N ARG A 88 14.62 -21.53 10.82
CA ARG A 88 13.89 -20.72 9.84
C ARG A 88 13.35 -19.45 10.49
N LEU A 89 13.23 -18.39 9.69
CA LEU A 89 12.58 -17.15 10.10
C LEU A 89 11.11 -17.17 9.62
N ASN A 90 10.18 -17.10 10.54
CA ASN A 90 8.76 -17.03 10.30
C ASN A 90 8.29 -15.57 10.44
N VAL A 91 7.73 -15.02 9.38
CA VAL A 91 7.21 -13.64 9.33
C VAL A 91 5.73 -13.68 8.98
N SER A 92 4.90 -13.05 9.81
CA SER A 92 3.48 -12.90 9.53
C SER A 92 3.24 -11.69 8.63
N VAL A 93 2.42 -11.86 7.59
CA VAL A 93 1.95 -10.78 6.71
C VAL A 93 0.44 -10.82 6.61
N SER A 94 -0.19 -9.66 6.58
CA SER A 94 -1.64 -9.51 6.39
C SER A 94 -1.88 -8.93 5.00
N LEU A 95 -2.63 -9.65 4.15
CA LEU A 95 -2.88 -9.26 2.77
C LEU A 95 -4.35 -9.49 2.41
N ALA A 96 -5.02 -8.49 1.87
CA ALA A 96 -6.30 -8.65 1.23
C ALA A 96 -6.17 -9.30 -0.16
N PRO A 97 -7.25 -9.82 -0.75
CA PRO A 97 -7.24 -10.33 -2.12
C PRO A 97 -6.69 -9.29 -3.11
N GLY A 98 -5.67 -9.66 -3.89
CA GLY A 98 -5.01 -8.78 -4.84
C GLY A 98 -3.92 -7.87 -4.26
N ASP A 99 -3.72 -7.86 -2.94
CA ASP A 99 -2.68 -7.07 -2.30
C ASP A 99 -1.29 -7.65 -2.48
N GLN A 100 -0.31 -6.80 -2.27
CA GLN A 100 1.09 -7.13 -2.43
C GLN A 100 1.96 -6.41 -1.40
N THR A 101 3.06 -7.03 -1.04
CA THR A 101 4.10 -6.44 -0.20
C THR A 101 5.47 -6.95 -0.62
N MET A 102 6.52 -6.31 -0.15
CA MET A 102 7.88 -6.81 -0.31
C MET A 102 8.53 -6.94 1.06
N ILE A 103 8.98 -8.15 1.36
CA ILE A 103 9.78 -8.45 2.55
C ILE A 103 11.24 -8.38 2.18
N ILE A 104 12.00 -7.63 2.96
CA ILE A 104 13.45 -7.51 2.84
C ILE A 104 14.07 -8.17 4.07
N LEU A 105 14.96 -9.13 3.87
CA LEU A 105 15.77 -9.70 4.94
C LEU A 105 17.19 -9.14 4.85
N GLN A 106 17.62 -8.39 5.86
CA GLN A 106 19.00 -7.96 6.02
C GLN A 106 19.78 -9.08 6.71
N LEU A 107 20.59 -9.83 5.95
CA LEU A 107 21.21 -11.06 6.43
C LEU A 107 22.43 -10.82 7.32
N ASP A 108 23.02 -9.62 7.28
CA ASP A 108 24.13 -9.21 8.17
C ASP A 108 23.61 -8.66 9.52
N ASP A 109 22.32 -8.40 9.61
CA ASP A 109 21.71 -7.86 10.82
C ASP A 109 21.21 -8.99 11.73
N THR A 110 21.26 -8.75 13.04
CA THR A 110 20.87 -9.78 13.99
C THR A 110 19.38 -9.74 14.29
N THR A 111 18.80 -10.90 14.60
CA THR A 111 17.44 -11.03 15.13
C THR A 111 17.40 -11.06 16.67
N GLU A 112 18.52 -10.70 17.32
CA GLU A 112 18.68 -10.78 18.80
C GLU A 112 17.98 -9.64 19.55
N GLY A 113 17.54 -8.58 18.84
CA GLY A 113 16.78 -7.48 19.43
C GLY A 113 15.41 -7.93 19.97
N LEU A 114 14.85 -7.11 20.87
CA LEU A 114 13.49 -7.34 21.38
C LEU A 114 12.49 -7.21 20.24
N HIS A 115 11.64 -8.23 20.10
CA HIS A 115 10.59 -8.29 19.07
C HIS A 115 9.42 -9.14 19.56
N ALA A 116 8.27 -8.99 18.94
CA ALA A 116 7.12 -9.85 19.21
C ALA A 116 7.23 -11.16 18.43
N ILE A 117 6.90 -12.26 19.06
CA ILE A 117 6.69 -13.56 18.39
C ILE A 117 5.24 -13.75 17.99
N SER A 118 4.31 -13.08 18.69
CA SER A 118 2.89 -13.02 18.31
C SER A 118 2.23 -11.77 18.89
N THR A 119 1.18 -11.30 18.22
CA THR A 119 0.30 -10.24 18.70
C THR A 119 -1.12 -10.45 18.19
N THR A 120 -2.12 -9.97 18.96
CA THR A 120 -3.50 -9.87 18.51
C THR A 120 -3.83 -8.48 17.97
N ALA A 121 -2.90 -7.52 18.06
CA ALA A 121 -3.00 -6.20 17.42
C ALA A 121 -2.68 -6.28 15.91
N ASP A 122 -3.02 -5.25 15.18
CA ASP A 122 -2.78 -5.20 13.73
C ASP A 122 -1.28 -5.14 13.41
N ASN A 123 -0.48 -4.44 14.25
CA ASN A 123 0.95 -4.33 14.06
C ASN A 123 1.70 -4.08 15.36
N VAL A 124 3.03 -4.39 15.37
CA VAL A 124 3.98 -4.01 16.40
C VAL A 124 5.00 -3.06 15.78
N VAL A 125 5.17 -1.90 16.37
CA VAL A 125 6.02 -0.81 15.86
C VAL A 125 7.12 -0.44 16.83
N THR A 126 8.22 0.07 16.32
CA THR A 126 9.27 0.66 17.13
C THR A 126 8.87 2.08 17.52
N VAL A 127 8.87 2.36 18.82
CA VAL A 127 8.63 3.68 19.41
C VAL A 127 9.87 4.15 20.17
N SER A 128 9.86 5.41 20.64
CA SER A 128 11.02 6.00 21.33
C SER A 128 11.54 5.17 22.52
N ASP A 129 10.64 4.51 23.24
CA ASP A 129 10.93 3.80 24.49
C ASP A 129 10.87 2.26 24.34
N GLY A 130 10.83 1.73 23.11
CA GLY A 130 10.81 0.30 22.86
C GLY A 130 9.82 -0.13 21.77
N LEU A 131 8.95 -1.09 22.08
CA LEU A 131 7.91 -1.56 21.18
C LEU A 131 6.55 -1.03 21.61
N GLY A 132 5.78 -0.57 20.63
CA GLY A 132 4.37 -0.23 20.76
C GLY A 132 3.51 -1.13 19.88
N ILE A 133 2.19 -1.06 20.03
CA ILE A 133 1.23 -1.71 19.15
C ILE A 133 0.42 -0.69 18.38
N GLN A 134 -0.02 -1.06 17.18
CA GLN A 134 -1.04 -0.34 16.43
C GLN A 134 -2.28 -1.21 16.33
N ALA A 135 -3.45 -0.57 16.47
CA ALA A 135 -4.73 -1.22 16.31
C ALA A 135 -5.75 -0.24 15.69
N GLU A 136 -6.54 -0.73 14.74
CA GLU A 136 -7.59 0.05 14.06
C GLU A 136 -8.89 0.12 14.88
N GLN A 137 -9.01 -0.71 15.91
CA GLN A 137 -10.20 -0.77 16.76
C GLN A 137 -9.82 -0.67 18.23
N SER A 138 -10.72 -0.09 19.03
CA SER A 138 -10.57 -0.09 20.48
C SER A 138 -10.71 -1.51 21.03
N GLY A 139 -9.81 -1.90 21.95
CA GLY A 139 -9.82 -3.24 22.51
C GLY A 139 -8.62 -3.54 23.39
N SER A 140 -8.60 -4.79 23.88
CA SER A 140 -7.52 -5.34 24.69
C SER A 140 -6.70 -6.29 23.81
N TYR A 141 -5.41 -5.99 23.66
CA TYR A 141 -4.51 -6.70 22.75
C TYR A 141 -3.41 -7.40 23.51
N GLN A 142 -3.18 -8.66 23.19
CA GLN A 142 -2.12 -9.46 23.78
C GLN A 142 -0.92 -9.52 22.86
N THR A 143 0.29 -9.35 23.42
CA THR A 143 1.55 -9.47 22.69
C THR A 143 2.51 -10.32 23.49
N VAL A 144 3.15 -11.29 22.83
CA VAL A 144 4.18 -12.15 23.41
C VAL A 144 5.51 -11.78 22.76
N LEU A 145 6.50 -11.47 23.58
CA LEU A 145 7.84 -11.10 23.14
C LEU A 145 8.78 -12.32 23.09
N ASN A 146 9.89 -12.18 22.37
CA ASN A 146 10.90 -13.23 22.19
C ASN A 146 11.66 -13.61 23.47
N ASP A 147 11.60 -12.77 24.50
CA ASP A 147 12.14 -13.06 25.84
C ASP A 147 11.15 -13.81 26.76
N GLY A 148 9.96 -14.12 26.25
CA GLY A 148 8.86 -14.77 26.97
C GLY A 148 7.97 -13.82 27.76
N THR A 149 8.18 -12.52 27.66
CA THR A 149 7.29 -11.52 28.28
C THR A 149 5.94 -11.50 27.57
N GLU A 150 4.85 -11.63 28.33
CA GLU A 150 3.49 -11.46 27.85
C GLU A 150 2.94 -10.13 28.35
N THR A 151 2.39 -9.33 27.45
CA THR A 151 1.78 -8.03 27.77
C THR A 151 0.34 -7.98 27.26
N THR A 152 -0.50 -7.25 27.99
CA THR A 152 -1.85 -6.90 27.55
C THR A 152 -1.95 -5.38 27.53
N THR A 153 -2.29 -4.82 26.38
CA THR A 153 -2.39 -3.38 26.17
C THR A 153 -3.82 -3.00 25.77
N GLU A 154 -4.40 -2.05 26.50
CA GLU A 154 -5.69 -1.45 26.14
C GLU A 154 -5.45 -0.33 25.14
N VAL A 155 -6.13 -0.38 24.00
CA VAL A 155 -6.12 0.66 22.97
C VAL A 155 -7.50 1.30 22.91
N ILE A 156 -7.53 2.62 22.89
CA ILE A 156 -8.73 3.41 22.66
C ILE A 156 -8.54 4.17 21.36
N VAL A 157 -9.29 3.78 20.33
CA VAL A 157 -9.27 4.45 19.02
C VAL A 157 -10.37 5.52 19.06
N PRO A 158 -10.03 6.78 18.74
CA PRO A 158 -11.03 7.87 18.67
C PRO A 158 -12.08 7.61 17.59
N GLU A 159 -13.27 8.16 17.78
CA GLU A 159 -14.33 8.08 16.77
C GLU A 159 -13.91 8.77 15.46
N PRO A 160 -14.29 8.22 14.31
CA PRO A 160 -13.95 8.81 13.01
C PRO A 160 -14.52 10.21 12.84
N ILE A 161 -13.75 11.12 12.28
CA ILE A 161 -14.19 12.47 11.92
C ILE A 161 -14.75 12.46 10.50
N SER A 162 -16.03 12.85 10.34
CA SER A 162 -16.62 13.02 9.02
C SER A 162 -16.26 14.38 8.43
N LEU A 163 -15.62 14.38 7.27
CA LEU A 163 -15.28 15.59 6.52
C LEU A 163 -16.31 15.81 5.40
N GLU A 164 -17.34 16.61 5.70
CA GLU A 164 -18.55 16.72 4.85
C GLU A 164 -18.39 17.71 3.68
N THR A 165 -17.51 18.71 3.82
CA THR A 165 -17.36 19.77 2.83
C THR A 165 -15.93 19.91 2.34
N TRP A 166 -15.79 20.12 1.05
CA TRP A 166 -14.53 20.21 0.34
C TRP A 166 -14.51 21.35 -0.67
N ASN A 167 -13.35 21.92 -0.88
CA ASN A 167 -13.09 22.71 -2.08
C ASN A 167 -12.52 21.77 -3.14
N ILE A 168 -13.25 21.63 -4.25
CA ILE A 168 -12.94 20.69 -5.31
C ILE A 168 -12.58 21.49 -6.56
N THR A 169 -11.41 21.20 -7.13
CA THR A 169 -11.04 21.68 -8.47
C THR A 169 -10.94 20.47 -9.39
N VAL A 170 -11.81 20.40 -10.38
CA VAL A 170 -11.78 19.40 -11.42
C VAL A 170 -11.13 20.02 -12.65
N GLN A 171 -9.96 19.56 -13.03
CA GLN A 171 -9.27 19.97 -14.24
C GLN A 171 -9.64 19.01 -15.38
N ASP A 172 -10.46 19.48 -16.30
CA ASP A 172 -10.81 18.75 -17.51
C ASP A 172 -9.67 18.80 -18.52
N TRP A 173 -9.34 17.65 -19.10
CA TRP A 173 -8.31 17.50 -20.12
C TRP A 173 -8.96 17.11 -21.44
N ASP A 174 -8.84 17.99 -22.43
CA ASP A 174 -9.45 17.84 -23.73
C ASP A 174 -8.42 18.00 -24.85
N GLU A 175 -8.82 17.66 -26.07
CA GLU A 175 -8.01 17.87 -27.26
C GLU A 175 -7.78 19.39 -27.49
N GLY A 176 -6.53 19.78 -27.49
CA GLY A 176 -6.09 21.12 -27.74
C GLY A 176 -5.64 21.34 -29.19
N LYS A 177 -4.61 22.15 -29.35
CA LYS A 177 -4.08 22.49 -30.67
C LYS A 177 -3.38 21.31 -31.31
N LYS A 178 -3.69 21.03 -32.57
CA LYS A 178 -2.97 20.07 -33.40
C LYS A 178 -1.56 20.59 -33.71
N VAL A 179 -0.56 19.76 -33.41
CA VAL A 179 0.85 20.05 -33.72
C VAL A 179 1.35 19.03 -34.75
N ILE A 180 2.04 19.51 -35.75
CA ILE A 180 2.66 18.69 -36.79
C ILE A 180 4.15 19.02 -36.79
N ASN A 181 4.97 18.03 -36.37
CA ASN A 181 6.42 18.12 -36.42
C ASN A 181 6.94 17.30 -37.60
N THR A 182 7.72 17.92 -38.44
CA THR A 182 8.37 17.24 -39.56
C THR A 182 9.88 17.32 -39.37
N GLU A 183 10.51 16.17 -39.30
CA GLU A 183 11.96 16.01 -39.17
C GLU A 183 12.53 15.31 -40.39
N GLU A 184 13.59 15.84 -40.97
CA GLU A 184 14.33 15.19 -42.05
C GLU A 184 15.68 14.71 -41.50
N LYS A 185 15.86 13.37 -41.48
CA LYS A 185 17.11 12.74 -41.06
C LYS A 185 17.54 11.68 -42.07
N PHE A 186 18.78 11.76 -42.53
CA PHE A 186 19.39 10.79 -43.45
C PHE A 186 18.56 10.56 -44.74
N GLY A 187 17.92 11.61 -45.26
CA GLY A 187 17.09 11.52 -46.47
C GLY A 187 15.71 10.89 -46.26
N HIS A 188 15.30 10.69 -45.02
CA HIS A 188 13.95 10.26 -44.65
C HIS A 188 13.22 11.36 -43.90
N THR A 189 12.00 11.66 -44.36
CA THR A 189 11.10 12.60 -43.68
C THR A 189 10.19 11.85 -42.75
N THR A 190 10.24 12.19 -41.45
CA THR A 190 9.33 11.66 -40.43
C THR A 190 8.38 12.79 -40.03
N THR A 191 7.08 12.50 -40.04
CA THR A 191 6.05 13.45 -39.60
C THR A 191 5.34 12.90 -38.39
N GLU A 192 5.46 13.58 -37.25
CA GLU A 192 4.69 13.33 -36.05
C GLU A 192 3.49 14.26 -35.98
N VAL A 193 2.34 13.73 -35.67
CA VAL A 193 1.10 14.48 -35.47
C VAL A 193 0.59 14.16 -34.08
N TYR A 194 0.46 15.18 -33.24
CA TYR A 194 -0.13 15.05 -31.92
C TYR A 194 -0.98 16.27 -31.58
N TYR A 195 -1.77 16.16 -30.54
CA TYR A 195 -2.57 17.28 -30.04
C TYR A 195 -2.04 17.70 -28.67
N GLU A 196 -1.92 18.99 -28.43
CA GLU A 196 -1.69 19.55 -27.12
C GLU A 196 -2.88 19.22 -26.22
N THR A 197 -2.68 19.17 -24.90
CA THR A 197 -3.78 19.02 -23.96
C THR A 197 -4.33 20.41 -23.61
N LYS A 198 -5.62 20.63 -23.92
CA LYS A 198 -6.35 21.77 -23.37
C LYS A 198 -6.82 21.41 -21.98
N LYS A 199 -6.52 22.27 -20.99
CA LYS A 199 -6.92 22.10 -19.60
C LYS A 199 -7.92 23.18 -19.22
N THR A 200 -9.01 22.78 -18.57
CA THR A 200 -10.05 23.69 -18.10
C THR A 200 -10.36 23.36 -16.64
N ASP A 201 -10.21 24.32 -15.74
CA ASP A 201 -10.45 24.14 -14.30
C ASP A 201 -11.90 24.53 -13.96
N LEU A 202 -12.61 23.59 -13.36
CA LEU A 202 -13.95 23.77 -12.79
C LEU A 202 -13.83 23.73 -11.26
N VAL A 203 -14.23 24.82 -10.59
CA VAL A 203 -14.07 24.99 -9.15
C VAL A 203 -15.41 24.88 -8.45
N PHE A 204 -15.49 24.06 -7.40
CA PHE A 204 -16.66 23.85 -6.54
C PHE A 204 -16.23 24.09 -5.09
N GLU A 205 -16.69 25.19 -4.51
CA GLU A 205 -16.40 25.54 -3.12
C GLU A 205 -17.47 24.96 -2.19
N ASN A 206 -17.02 24.50 -1.00
CA ASN A 206 -17.90 23.93 0.04
C ASN A 206 -18.84 22.82 -0.48
N SER A 207 -18.35 22.01 -1.40
CA SER A 207 -19.11 20.92 -2.02
C SER A 207 -18.97 19.62 -1.21
N PRO A 208 -20.02 18.81 -1.10
CA PRO A 208 -19.88 17.45 -0.65
C PRO A 208 -19.08 16.63 -1.66
N LEU A 209 -18.48 15.52 -1.19
CA LEU A 209 -17.82 14.56 -2.09
C LEU A 209 -18.90 13.84 -2.92
N LEU A 210 -18.99 14.22 -4.18
CA LEU A 210 -19.88 13.61 -5.18
C LEU A 210 -19.06 13.06 -6.34
N PRO A 211 -19.56 12.06 -7.07
CA PRO A 211 -19.02 11.72 -8.39
C PRO A 211 -19.01 12.97 -9.27
N TRP A 212 -17.98 13.17 -10.09
CA TRP A 212 -17.84 14.39 -10.90
C TRP A 212 -19.07 14.69 -11.75
N LYS A 213 -19.70 13.66 -12.31
CA LYS A 213 -20.92 13.80 -13.12
C LYS A 213 -22.10 14.44 -12.36
N ASP A 214 -22.08 14.36 -11.01
CA ASP A 214 -23.15 14.84 -10.15
C ASP A 214 -22.77 16.16 -9.43
N LEU A 215 -21.59 16.70 -9.68
CA LEU A 215 -21.20 18.03 -9.18
C LEU A 215 -22.06 19.12 -9.82
N PRO A 216 -22.53 20.10 -9.03
CA PRO A 216 -23.48 21.14 -9.49
C PRO A 216 -22.78 22.22 -10.31
N ALA A 217 -22.32 21.89 -11.52
CA ALA A 217 -21.71 22.84 -12.42
C ALA A 217 -22.74 23.85 -12.95
N THR A 218 -22.35 25.13 -12.96
CA THR A 218 -23.14 26.20 -13.55
C THR A 218 -23.09 26.16 -15.08
N ASP A 219 -24.05 26.81 -15.76
CA ASP A 219 -24.03 26.95 -17.23
C ASP A 219 -22.75 27.65 -17.72
N GLU A 220 -22.21 28.60 -16.94
CA GLU A 220 -20.96 29.27 -17.25
C GLU A 220 -19.78 28.31 -17.21
N GLN A 221 -19.70 27.47 -16.19
CA GLN A 221 -18.67 26.43 -16.07
C GLN A 221 -18.78 25.42 -17.23
N LEU A 222 -19.98 24.92 -17.49
CA LEU A 222 -20.23 23.98 -18.58
C LEU A 222 -19.85 24.58 -19.95
N SER A 223 -20.06 25.88 -20.14
CA SER A 223 -19.70 26.56 -21.40
C SER A 223 -18.20 26.59 -21.69
N GLN A 224 -17.34 26.35 -20.71
CA GLN A 224 -15.88 26.30 -20.86
C GLN A 224 -15.41 24.96 -21.38
N LEU A 225 -16.22 23.91 -21.20
CA LEU A 225 -15.93 22.56 -21.67
C LEU A 225 -16.03 22.48 -23.19
N SER A 226 -15.27 21.62 -23.80
CA SER A 226 -15.31 21.39 -25.24
C SER A 226 -16.45 20.43 -25.63
N GLY A 227 -16.78 20.43 -26.94
CA GLY A 227 -17.77 19.52 -27.51
C GLY A 227 -19.16 20.10 -27.71
N ASN A 228 -20.02 19.32 -28.37
CA ASN A 228 -21.36 19.79 -28.79
C ASN A 228 -22.43 19.67 -27.68
N ALA A 229 -22.12 18.97 -26.58
CA ALA A 229 -22.98 18.78 -25.43
C ALA A 229 -22.14 18.82 -24.14
N PRO A 230 -21.73 20.03 -23.70
CA PRO A 230 -20.95 20.17 -22.47
C PRO A 230 -21.68 19.58 -21.28
N SER A 231 -21.03 18.67 -20.57
CA SER A 231 -21.61 17.98 -19.42
C SER A 231 -20.51 17.48 -18.49
N MET A 232 -20.76 17.55 -17.20
CA MET A 232 -19.86 16.95 -16.20
C MET A 232 -19.64 15.44 -16.38
N SER A 233 -20.54 14.74 -17.05
CA SER A 233 -20.38 13.33 -17.40
C SER A 233 -19.25 13.05 -18.40
N ASN A 234 -18.80 14.06 -19.12
CA ASN A 234 -17.75 13.95 -20.13
C ASN A 234 -16.39 14.45 -19.61
N VAL A 235 -16.36 14.99 -18.39
CA VAL A 235 -15.14 15.54 -17.79
C VAL A 235 -14.18 14.41 -17.44
N SER A 236 -12.93 14.57 -17.87
CA SER A 236 -11.85 13.59 -17.64
C SER A 236 -10.53 14.30 -17.41
N GLY A 237 -9.83 13.98 -16.35
CA GLY A 237 -8.55 14.61 -16.03
C GLY A 237 -8.15 14.44 -14.57
N VAL A 238 -7.85 15.55 -13.88
CA VAL A 238 -7.35 15.52 -12.50
C VAL A 238 -8.28 16.26 -11.55
N GLY A 239 -8.63 15.63 -10.43
CA GLY A 239 -9.37 16.24 -9.33
C GLY A 239 -8.46 16.60 -8.17
N THR A 240 -8.50 17.85 -7.72
CA THR A 240 -7.85 18.30 -6.49
C THR A 240 -8.90 18.60 -5.45
N TYR A 241 -8.77 17.98 -4.27
CA TYR A 241 -9.70 18.08 -3.16
C TYR A 241 -8.96 18.65 -1.96
N THR A 242 -9.49 19.72 -1.38
CA THR A 242 -8.93 20.33 -0.17
C THR A 242 -10.02 20.59 0.85
N THR A 243 -9.73 20.26 2.10
CA THR A 243 -10.55 20.62 3.25
C THR A 243 -9.67 20.95 4.44
N THR A 244 -10.23 21.61 5.44
CA THR A 244 -9.55 21.89 6.70
C THR A 244 -10.42 21.42 7.84
N PHE A 245 -9.80 20.82 8.85
CA PHE A 245 -10.46 20.42 10.08
C PHE A 245 -9.53 20.69 11.27
N THR A 246 -10.13 20.78 12.45
CA THR A 246 -9.36 20.88 13.69
C THR A 246 -9.29 19.50 14.31
N LEU A 247 -8.07 19.04 14.57
CA LEU A 247 -7.85 17.77 15.25
C LEU A 247 -8.31 17.90 16.70
N PRO A 248 -9.23 17.06 17.19
CA PRO A 248 -9.64 17.04 18.59
C PRO A 248 -8.46 16.70 19.54
N GLU A 249 -8.53 17.12 20.81
CA GLU A 249 -7.46 16.90 21.79
C GLU A 249 -7.20 15.41 22.09
N GLU A 250 -8.23 14.57 21.93
CA GLU A 250 -8.12 13.11 22.08
C GLU A 250 -7.32 12.45 20.97
N TRP A 251 -7.16 13.11 19.83
CA TRP A 251 -6.29 12.68 18.75
C TRP A 251 -4.89 13.23 18.98
N ASN A 252 -4.03 12.42 19.53
CA ASN A 252 -2.64 12.76 19.81
C ASN A 252 -1.71 11.64 19.34
N GLU A 253 -0.40 11.83 19.46
CA GLU A 253 0.62 10.87 18.99
C GLU A 253 0.53 9.46 19.60
N ASN A 254 -0.28 9.25 20.64
CA ASN A 254 -0.50 7.95 21.25
C ASN A 254 -1.84 7.32 20.87
N ASN A 255 -2.76 8.10 20.28
CA ASN A 255 -4.14 7.68 20.01
C ASN A 255 -4.60 7.99 18.56
N GLY A 256 -3.73 8.43 17.67
CA GLY A 256 -4.10 8.86 16.32
C GLY A 256 -3.30 8.21 15.22
#